data_eaacbdb707b432061186bcae4cbac089
#
_entry.id   eaacbdb707b432061186bcae4cbac089
#
_cell.length_a   1.000
_cell.length_b   1.000
_cell.length_c   1.000
_cell.angle_alpha   90.00
_cell.angle_beta   90.00
_cell.angle_gamma   90.00
#
_symmetry.space_group_name_H-M   'P 1'
#
loop_
_entity.id
_entity.type
_entity.pdbx_description
1 polymer ?
#
loop_
_entity_poly.entity_id
_entity_poly.type
_entity_poly.pdbx_seq_one_letter_code
_entity_poly.pdbx_strand_id
1 'polypeptide(L)'
;VEMIERDRLDLGFVRIESVPDGLEKKVILRDSFSLVVPENHTVHDSDFSTLAQFSDEPFILFSSDYSRYYYDQIMGICRDAGFFPKIKHKSVHALTIFKLVENGLGIAIVPTSLKAGYELKVRFMEIPNIPQFTELSVIWKPKNRNPALGRILPLL
;
A
#
# COMPACT_ATOMS: atom_id res chain seq x y z
N VAL A 1 8.07 -9.57 -10.41
CA VAL A 1 8.57 -9.23 -11.75
C VAL A 1 9.41 -10.37 -12.27
N GLU A 2 10.55 -10.68 -11.65
CA GLU A 2 11.54 -11.69 -12.10
C GLU A 2 10.93 -13.07 -12.43
N MET A 3 9.95 -13.55 -11.67
CA MET A 3 9.29 -14.82 -11.94
C MET A 3 8.50 -14.82 -13.26
N ILE A 4 7.98 -13.67 -13.68
CA ILE A 4 7.30 -13.50 -14.98
C ILE A 4 8.35 -13.45 -16.10
N GLU A 5 9.42 -12.68 -15.91
CA GLU A 5 10.54 -12.61 -16.88
C GLU A 5 11.16 -13.98 -17.17
N ARG A 6 11.20 -14.84 -16.15
CA ARG A 6 11.73 -16.22 -16.26
C ARG A 6 10.68 -17.27 -16.63
N ASP A 7 9.49 -16.89 -17.07
CA ASP A 7 8.39 -17.77 -17.43
C ASP A 7 7.97 -18.77 -16.31
N ARG A 8 8.16 -18.36 -15.04
CA ARG A 8 7.73 -19.14 -13.87
C ARG A 8 6.32 -18.75 -13.40
N LEU A 9 5.83 -17.59 -13.81
CA LEU A 9 4.46 -17.12 -13.62
C LEU A 9 3.97 -16.51 -14.93
N ASP A 10 2.71 -16.71 -15.24
CA ASP A 10 2.05 -16.18 -16.43
C ASP A 10 1.67 -14.70 -16.27
N LEU A 11 1.24 -14.31 -15.07
CA LEU A 11 0.90 -12.95 -14.70
C LEU A 11 1.22 -12.68 -13.22
N GLY A 12 1.26 -11.41 -12.84
CA GLY A 12 1.43 -11.00 -11.45
C GLY A 12 0.70 -9.71 -11.14
N PHE A 13 0.19 -9.61 -9.93
CA PHE A 13 -0.36 -8.38 -9.39
C PHE A 13 0.74 -7.64 -8.62
N VAL A 14 0.98 -6.38 -9.00
CA VAL A 14 2.10 -5.61 -8.46
C VAL A 14 1.70 -4.16 -8.20
N ARG A 15 2.39 -3.53 -7.23
CA ARG A 15 2.36 -2.08 -7.02
C ARG A 15 3.76 -1.54 -7.30
N ILE A 16 3.99 -1.14 -8.54
CA ILE A 16 5.26 -0.64 -9.04
C ILE A 16 5.02 0.57 -9.94
N GLU A 17 5.97 1.48 -10.00
CA GLU A 17 5.92 2.66 -10.83
C GLU A 17 6.03 2.32 -12.32
N SER A 18 7.04 1.53 -12.66
CA SER A 18 7.32 1.11 -14.04
C SER A 18 7.56 -0.38 -14.14
N VAL A 19 7.34 -0.94 -15.30
CA VAL A 19 7.67 -2.34 -15.61
C VAL A 19 8.90 -2.40 -16.51
N PRO A 20 9.75 -3.44 -16.37
CA PRO A 20 10.86 -3.68 -17.27
C PRO A 20 10.41 -3.87 -18.72
N ASP A 21 11.32 -3.61 -19.65
CA ASP A 21 11.10 -3.87 -21.08
C ASP A 21 10.73 -5.35 -21.32
N GLY A 22 9.79 -5.56 -22.21
CA GLY A 22 9.28 -6.90 -22.54
C GLY A 22 8.13 -7.41 -21.67
N LEU A 23 7.68 -6.63 -20.69
CA LEU A 23 6.44 -6.86 -19.96
C LEU A 23 5.38 -5.83 -20.34
N GLU A 24 4.12 -6.25 -20.34
CA GLU A 24 2.96 -5.39 -20.42
C GLU A 24 2.36 -5.14 -19.04
N LYS A 25 1.72 -3.97 -18.90
CA LYS A 25 1.06 -3.53 -17.66
C LYS A 25 -0.36 -3.05 -17.97
N LYS A 26 -1.33 -3.47 -17.15
CA LYS A 26 -2.67 -2.90 -17.09
C LYS A 26 -2.97 -2.49 -15.65
N VAL A 27 -3.28 -1.21 -15.43
CA VAL A 27 -3.75 -0.72 -14.13
C VAL A 27 -5.18 -1.22 -13.93
N ILE A 28 -5.43 -1.89 -12.81
CA ILE A 28 -6.73 -2.46 -12.45
C ILE A 28 -7.39 -1.76 -11.26
N LEU A 29 -6.59 -1.08 -10.43
CA LEU A 29 -7.08 -0.28 -9.31
C LEU A 29 -6.16 0.91 -9.09
N ARG A 30 -6.73 2.10 -9.00
CA ARG A 30 -6.08 3.29 -8.46
C ARG A 30 -6.58 3.48 -7.03
N ASP A 31 -5.66 3.63 -6.09
CA ASP A 31 -5.92 3.53 -4.68
C ASP A 31 -5.34 4.74 -3.93
N SER A 32 -6.13 5.28 -3.00
CA SER A 32 -5.70 6.32 -2.08
C SER A 32 -4.94 5.73 -0.88
N PHE A 33 -4.53 6.58 0.05
CA PHE A 33 -3.89 6.16 1.28
C PHE A 33 -4.78 6.47 2.49
N SER A 34 -4.79 5.54 3.44
CA SER A 34 -5.43 5.71 4.75
C SER A 34 -4.41 5.63 5.87
N LEU A 35 -4.62 6.44 6.89
CA LEU A 35 -4.02 6.29 8.18
C LEU A 35 -4.78 5.18 8.94
N VAL A 36 -4.05 4.24 9.51
CA VAL A 36 -4.60 3.14 10.33
C VAL A 36 -4.21 3.39 11.78
N VAL A 37 -5.20 3.49 12.64
CA VAL A 37 -5.05 3.73 14.07
C VAL A 37 -5.77 2.64 14.87
N PRO A 38 -5.42 2.42 16.16
CA PRO A 38 -6.21 1.55 17.03
C PRO A 38 -7.68 1.98 17.08
N GLU A 39 -8.61 1.04 17.27
CA GLU A 39 -10.04 1.33 17.32
C GLU A 39 -10.39 2.38 18.38
N ASN A 40 -9.70 2.36 19.52
CA ASN A 40 -9.88 3.27 20.65
C ASN A 40 -8.98 4.51 20.61
N HIS A 41 -8.38 4.83 19.48
CA HIS A 41 -7.54 6.02 19.33
C HIS A 41 -8.36 7.30 19.61
N THR A 42 -7.73 8.28 20.27
CA THR A 42 -8.38 9.52 20.74
C THR A 42 -8.86 10.43 19.63
N VAL A 43 -8.16 10.47 18.49
CA VAL A 43 -8.58 11.26 17.33
C VAL A 43 -9.67 10.48 16.57
N HIS A 44 -10.83 11.09 16.38
CA HIS A 44 -11.93 10.54 15.60
C HIS A 44 -11.85 10.97 14.13
N ASP A 45 -12.55 10.26 13.26
CA ASP A 45 -12.57 10.55 11.82
C ASP A 45 -13.05 11.98 11.51
N SER A 46 -14.01 12.50 12.30
CA SER A 46 -14.51 13.87 12.20
C SER A 46 -13.45 14.94 12.52
N ASP A 47 -12.45 14.60 13.32
CA ASP A 47 -11.42 15.51 13.84
C ASP A 47 -10.15 15.44 13.00
N PHE A 48 -10.08 14.48 12.07
CA PHE A 48 -8.94 14.28 11.18
C PHE A 48 -8.92 15.29 10.04
N SER A 49 -8.13 16.34 10.18
CA SER A 49 -7.98 17.41 9.19
C SER A 49 -6.64 17.40 8.46
N THR A 50 -5.57 16.95 9.14
CA THR A 50 -4.22 16.88 8.58
C THR A 50 -3.41 15.77 9.23
N LEU A 51 -2.54 15.13 8.44
CA LEU A 51 -1.65 14.10 8.94
C LEU A 51 -0.63 14.63 9.98
N ALA A 52 -0.35 15.94 9.97
CA ALA A 52 0.53 16.58 10.97
C ALA A 52 0.06 16.38 12.42
N GLN A 53 -1.24 16.13 12.66
CA GLN A 53 -1.79 15.81 13.99
C GLN A 53 -1.16 14.57 14.62
N PHE A 54 -0.54 13.70 13.80
CA PHE A 54 0.07 12.44 14.20
C PHE A 54 1.60 12.45 14.16
N SER A 55 2.22 13.63 14.03
CA SER A 55 3.69 13.77 13.90
C SER A 55 4.48 13.20 15.08
N ASP A 56 3.87 13.15 16.27
CA ASP A 56 4.48 12.62 17.48
C ASP A 56 4.24 11.14 17.73
N GLU A 57 3.34 10.53 16.98
CA GLU A 57 3.00 9.12 17.08
C GLU A 57 4.13 8.20 16.56
N PRO A 58 4.26 6.99 17.11
CA PRO A 58 5.12 5.97 16.54
C PRO A 58 4.51 5.37 15.28
N PHE A 59 5.29 5.28 14.20
CA PHE A 59 4.84 4.71 12.93
C PHE A 59 5.32 3.28 12.73
N ILE A 60 4.44 2.48 12.12
CA ILE A 60 4.70 1.11 11.66
C ILE A 60 4.55 1.11 10.14
N LEU A 61 5.63 0.85 9.42
CA LEU A 61 5.64 0.96 7.96
C LEU A 61 5.95 -0.38 7.28
N PHE A 62 5.57 -0.49 6.01
CA PHE A 62 6.12 -1.52 5.15
C PHE A 62 7.63 -1.31 4.98
N SER A 63 8.39 -2.42 4.93
CA SER A 63 9.83 -2.36 4.71
C SER A 63 10.15 -1.83 3.32
N SER A 64 11.13 -0.93 3.24
CA SER A 64 11.69 -0.45 1.96
C SER A 64 12.29 -1.57 1.12
N ASP A 65 12.73 -2.67 1.75
CA ASP A 65 13.29 -3.83 1.07
C ASP A 65 12.23 -4.62 0.29
N TYR A 66 10.94 -4.50 0.71
CA TYR A 66 9.83 -5.10 0.00
C TYR A 66 9.38 -4.27 -1.20
N SER A 67 9.24 -2.95 -1.02
CA SER A 67 8.89 -2.01 -2.10
C SER A 67 9.43 -0.62 -1.78
N ARG A 68 10.52 -0.25 -2.44
CA ARG A 68 11.11 1.08 -2.32
C ARG A 68 10.14 2.17 -2.78
N TYR A 69 9.48 1.96 -3.91
CA TYR A 69 8.50 2.89 -4.45
C TYR A 69 7.39 3.20 -3.45
N TYR A 70 6.79 2.16 -2.85
CA TYR A 70 5.74 2.34 -1.84
C TYR A 70 6.24 3.09 -0.61
N TYR A 71 7.43 2.72 -0.11
CA TYR A 71 8.04 3.38 1.04
C TYR A 71 8.27 4.87 0.77
N ASP A 72 8.78 5.23 -0.40
CA ASP A 72 9.04 6.62 -0.79
C ASP A 72 7.73 7.44 -0.93
N GLN A 73 6.62 6.82 -1.36
CA GLN A 73 5.29 7.46 -1.33
C GLN A 73 4.88 7.83 0.10
N ILE A 74 5.02 6.92 1.07
CA ILE A 74 4.67 7.18 2.48
C ILE A 74 5.54 8.30 3.06
N MET A 75 6.85 8.25 2.79
CA MET A 75 7.77 9.30 3.23
C MET A 75 7.43 10.66 2.60
N GLY A 76 6.99 10.66 1.35
CA GLY A 76 6.49 11.85 0.64
C GLY A 76 5.25 12.43 1.33
N ILE A 77 4.25 11.61 1.64
CA ILE A 77 3.02 12.01 2.34
C ILE A 77 3.36 12.68 3.67
N CYS A 78 4.23 12.07 4.48
CA CYS A 78 4.63 12.65 5.77
C CYS A 78 5.40 13.96 5.60
N ARG A 79 6.32 14.03 4.66
CA ARG A 79 7.10 15.24 4.37
C ARG A 79 6.20 16.39 3.90
N ASP A 80 5.22 16.11 3.04
CA ASP A 80 4.29 17.12 2.54
C ASP A 80 3.34 17.60 3.65
N ALA A 81 3.11 16.77 4.67
CA ALA A 81 2.45 17.15 5.92
C ALA A 81 3.36 17.87 6.93
N GLY A 82 4.63 18.10 6.61
CA GLY A 82 5.58 18.88 7.41
C GLY A 82 6.37 18.12 8.46
N PHE A 83 6.42 16.78 8.41
CA PHE A 83 7.17 16.00 9.40
C PHE A 83 7.84 14.75 8.80
N PHE A 84 8.74 14.14 9.59
CA PHE A 84 9.31 12.82 9.32
C PHE A 84 8.76 11.82 10.33
N PRO A 85 8.24 10.66 9.90
CA PRO A 85 7.60 9.70 10.81
C PRO A 85 8.63 9.06 11.76
N LYS A 86 8.25 8.93 13.03
CA LYS A 86 9.03 8.21 14.06
C LYS A 86 8.86 6.70 13.87
N ILE A 87 9.61 6.11 12.94
CA ILE A 87 9.47 4.70 12.58
C ILE A 87 9.96 3.80 13.71
N LYS A 88 9.07 3.04 14.34
CA LYS A 88 9.37 2.09 15.41
C LYS A 88 9.43 0.65 14.93
N HIS A 89 8.58 0.28 13.96
CA HIS A 89 8.51 -1.08 13.43
C HIS A 89 8.40 -1.06 11.90
N LYS A 90 8.92 -2.11 11.27
CA LYS A 90 8.77 -2.39 9.85
C LYS A 90 8.32 -3.83 9.64
N SER A 91 7.47 -4.08 8.64
CA SER A 91 7.06 -5.43 8.24
C SER A 91 6.87 -5.51 6.74
N VAL A 92 6.93 -6.71 6.20
CA VAL A 92 6.59 -7.00 4.78
C VAL A 92 5.15 -7.49 4.63
N HIS A 93 4.44 -7.72 5.74
CA HIS A 93 3.09 -8.25 5.75
C HIS A 93 2.09 -7.26 6.36
N ALA A 94 1.03 -6.95 5.61
CA ALA A 94 -0.05 -6.05 6.05
C ALA A 94 -0.68 -6.52 7.37
N LEU A 95 -1.00 -7.81 7.49
CA LEU A 95 -1.60 -8.36 8.70
C LEU A 95 -0.72 -8.12 9.95
N THR A 96 0.59 -8.26 9.83
CA THR A 96 1.52 -7.97 10.94
C THR A 96 1.45 -6.49 11.33
N ILE A 97 1.45 -5.58 10.35
CA ILE A 97 1.30 -4.14 10.59
C ILE A 97 0.00 -3.87 11.34
N PHE A 98 -1.13 -4.41 10.86
CA PHE A 98 -2.43 -4.18 11.49
C PHE A 98 -2.51 -4.76 12.92
N LYS A 99 -1.91 -5.94 13.16
CA LYS A 99 -1.86 -6.50 14.52
C LYS A 99 -1.00 -5.67 15.47
N LEU A 100 0.08 -5.06 15.01
CA LEU A 100 0.87 -4.14 15.81
C LEU A 100 0.07 -2.86 16.12
N VAL A 101 -0.66 -2.31 15.13
CA VAL A 101 -1.56 -1.16 15.35
C VAL A 101 -2.68 -1.51 16.33
N GLU A 102 -3.37 -2.64 16.13
CA GLU A 102 -4.44 -3.12 17.02
C GLU A 102 -4.00 -3.20 18.49
N ASN A 103 -2.73 -3.56 18.72
CA ASN A 103 -2.14 -3.65 20.05
C ASN A 103 -1.50 -2.34 20.56
N GLY A 104 -1.73 -1.20 19.88
CA GLY A 104 -1.30 0.11 20.34
C GLY A 104 0.21 0.37 20.21
N LEU A 105 0.93 -0.37 19.37
CA LEU A 105 2.37 -0.22 19.19
C LEU A 105 2.73 0.89 18.19
N GLY A 106 1.73 1.55 17.61
CA GLY A 106 1.87 2.67 16.69
C GLY A 106 0.73 2.75 15.69
N ILE A 107 0.89 3.63 14.72
CA ILE A 107 -0.04 3.88 13.62
C ILE A 107 0.61 3.53 12.29
N ALA A 108 -0.17 3.38 11.22
CA ALA A 108 0.37 3.03 9.91
C ALA A 108 -0.29 3.82 8.78
N ILE A 109 0.42 4.03 7.68
CA ILE A 109 -0.15 4.54 6.43
C ILE A 109 -0.13 3.40 5.41
N VAL A 110 -1.30 3.10 4.84
CA VAL A 110 -1.47 1.95 3.92
C VAL A 110 -2.43 2.31 2.77
N PRO A 111 -2.43 1.55 1.66
CA PRO A 111 -3.46 1.67 0.65
C PRO A 111 -4.86 1.42 1.24
N THR A 112 -5.81 2.28 0.91
CA THR A 112 -7.17 2.27 1.46
C THR A 112 -7.91 0.96 1.18
N SER A 113 -7.65 0.33 0.03
CA SER A 113 -8.26 -0.96 -0.35
C SER A 113 -7.95 -2.11 0.61
N LEU A 114 -6.87 -2.03 1.39
CA LEU A 114 -6.53 -3.05 2.38
C LEU A 114 -7.55 -3.14 3.53
N LYS A 115 -8.41 -2.15 3.71
CA LYS A 115 -9.53 -2.17 4.65
C LYS A 115 -10.46 -3.37 4.43
N ALA A 116 -10.69 -3.77 3.19
CA ALA A 116 -11.66 -4.81 2.83
C ALA A 116 -11.18 -6.25 3.12
N GLY A 117 -9.91 -6.46 3.45
CA GLY A 117 -9.33 -7.80 3.55
C GLY A 117 -9.21 -8.38 4.96
N TYR A 118 -9.57 -7.61 6.01
CA TYR A 118 -9.24 -7.99 7.38
C TYR A 118 -10.33 -7.60 8.39
N GLU A 119 -10.64 -8.50 9.32
CA GLU A 119 -11.45 -8.22 10.51
C GLU A 119 -10.51 -7.89 11.70
N LEU A 120 -10.34 -6.61 12.00
CA LEU A 120 -9.39 -6.10 12.98
C LEU A 120 -9.99 -4.93 13.76
N LYS A 121 -9.57 -4.78 15.01
CA LYS A 121 -9.94 -3.64 15.87
C LYS A 121 -9.06 -2.42 15.58
N VAL A 122 -9.15 -1.95 14.35
CA VAL A 122 -8.46 -0.75 13.86
C VAL A 122 -9.43 0.11 13.05
N ARG A 123 -9.15 1.41 12.99
CA ARG A 123 -9.88 2.34 12.12
C ARG A 123 -8.98 2.77 10.96
N PHE A 124 -9.58 2.86 9.77
CA PHE A 124 -8.97 3.41 8.57
C PHE A 124 -9.55 4.79 8.32
N MET A 125 -8.74 5.81 8.41
CA MET A 125 -9.08 7.20 8.15
C MET A 125 -8.38 7.61 6.85
N GLU A 126 -9.14 7.86 5.78
CA GLU A 126 -8.57 8.27 4.50
C GLU A 126 -7.85 9.62 4.66
N ILE A 127 -6.61 9.71 4.14
CA ILE A 127 -5.80 10.92 4.25
C ILE A 127 -6.29 11.93 3.20
N PRO A 128 -6.81 13.10 3.63
CA PRO A 128 -7.40 14.05 2.71
C PRO A 128 -6.34 14.84 1.94
N ASN A 129 -6.68 15.27 0.73
CA ASN A 129 -5.96 16.27 -0.06
C ASN A 129 -4.47 15.96 -0.33
N ILE A 130 -4.12 14.68 -0.45
CA ILE A 130 -2.78 14.26 -0.85
C ILE A 130 -2.71 13.97 -2.36
N PRO A 131 -1.65 14.38 -3.06
CA PRO A 131 -1.46 14.06 -4.47
C PRO A 131 -1.00 12.61 -4.69
N GLN A 132 -0.46 11.96 -3.65
CA GLN A 132 0.06 10.60 -3.74
C GLN A 132 -1.08 9.60 -3.87
N PHE A 133 -0.86 8.64 -4.74
CA PHE A 133 -1.73 7.48 -4.93
C PHE A 133 -0.86 6.25 -5.25
N THR A 134 -1.44 5.08 -5.16
CA THR A 134 -0.78 3.86 -5.60
C THR A 134 -1.66 3.11 -6.59
N GLU A 135 -1.04 2.42 -7.54
CA GLU A 135 -1.74 1.63 -8.54
C GLU A 135 -1.48 0.14 -8.32
N LEU A 136 -2.55 -0.63 -8.24
CA LEU A 136 -2.46 -2.07 -8.41
C LEU A 136 -2.54 -2.38 -9.88
N SER A 137 -1.53 -3.03 -10.40
CA SER A 137 -1.45 -3.38 -11.81
C SER A 137 -1.29 -4.88 -11.98
N VAL A 138 -1.83 -5.39 -13.05
CA VAL A 138 -1.46 -6.71 -13.55
C VAL A 138 -0.35 -6.55 -14.58
N ILE A 139 0.65 -7.44 -14.52
CA ILE A 139 1.75 -7.49 -15.47
C ILE A 139 1.90 -8.89 -16.06
N TRP A 140 2.31 -8.99 -17.32
CA TRP A 140 2.49 -10.25 -18.04
C TRP A 140 3.45 -10.09 -19.22
N LYS A 141 3.89 -11.20 -19.80
CA LYS A 141 4.60 -11.19 -21.09
C LYS A 141 3.61 -11.12 -22.24
N PRO A 142 3.75 -10.22 -23.24
CA PRO A 142 2.85 -10.14 -24.40
C PRO A 142 2.81 -11.42 -25.22
N LYS A 143 3.90 -12.18 -25.25
CA LYS A 143 4.00 -13.46 -25.97
C LYS A 143 3.83 -14.70 -25.04
N ASN A 144 3.07 -14.56 -23.95
CA ASN A 144 2.76 -15.67 -23.07
C ASN A 144 2.01 -16.78 -23.80
N ARG A 145 2.39 -18.05 -23.54
CA ARG A 145 1.82 -19.23 -24.22
C ARG A 145 0.59 -19.81 -23.50
N ASN A 146 0.26 -19.35 -22.32
CA ASN A 146 -0.88 -19.84 -21.58
C ASN A 146 -2.19 -19.27 -22.15
N PRO A 147 -3.07 -20.11 -22.74
CA PRO A 147 -4.31 -19.63 -23.35
C PRO A 147 -5.30 -19.05 -22.33
N ALA A 148 -5.16 -19.37 -21.04
CA ALA A 148 -5.99 -18.80 -19.98
C ALA A 148 -5.75 -17.29 -19.81
N LEU A 149 -4.53 -16.80 -20.12
CA LEU A 149 -4.20 -15.38 -19.97
C LEU A 149 -5.10 -14.49 -20.85
N GLY A 150 -5.34 -14.90 -22.11
CA GLY A 150 -6.23 -14.20 -23.02
C GLY A 150 -7.70 -14.15 -22.58
N ARG A 151 -8.11 -15.06 -21.66
CA ARG A 151 -9.47 -15.08 -21.09
C ARG A 151 -9.56 -14.26 -19.80
N ILE A 152 -8.48 -14.19 -19.01
CA ILE A 152 -8.45 -13.48 -17.71
C ILE A 152 -8.25 -11.98 -17.90
N LEU A 153 -7.33 -11.56 -18.76
CA LEU A 153 -6.99 -10.14 -18.94
C LEU A 153 -8.19 -9.23 -19.31
N PRO A 154 -9.17 -9.67 -20.12
CA PRO A 154 -10.36 -8.86 -20.39
C PRO A 154 -11.30 -8.71 -19.20
N LEU A 155 -11.20 -9.57 -18.16
CA LEU A 155 -12.03 -9.56 -16.96
C LEU A 155 -11.45 -8.65 -15.85
N LEU A 156 -10.21 -8.25 -15.98
CA LEU A 156 -9.50 -7.34 -15.09
C LEU A 156 -9.55 -5.90 -15.61
#